data_5843a17c8e86a29dcf47e7a74b1c1cc5
#
_entry.id   5843a17c8e86a29dcf47e7a74b1c1cc5
#
_cell.length_a   1.000
_cell.length_b   1.000
_cell.length_c   1.000
_cell.angle_alpha   90.00
_cell.angle_beta   90.00
_cell.angle_gamma   90.00
#
_symmetry.space_group_name_H-M   'P 1'
#
loop_
_entity.id
_entity.type
_entity.pdbx_description
1 polymer ?
#
loop_
_entity_poly.entity_id
_entity_poly.type
_entity_poly.pdbx_seq_one_letter_code
_entity_poly.pdbx_strand_id
1 'polypeptide(L)'
;RYEAEFSQWPVSGMRARTRSGNSRVEWPVGGLSIDGLDIILLWKYEFNSPDAKEVMLQHIASQDMDSATQLLERCGRALASIQEDLSTYWTGPSDSRAWNSSITKLEEATKSRTLWRAPFKPGMPALLSIGKTSLDRFSESHKGKIRLRPPMCGPSDAVSRSRGIEWPALRDLAALLYNIGEIAHGNIGDEDFENLRLATIKGWSNYPGRGRTGGIDPQRALQIIGGGLAIWEYEQALSSKFDNSQNSSGPSSRADYILRNVAPIQRKLFTIRIYSAASLAGAASAFLGVLASILEPTQMSLIAAAAGTSFYIIMNGLYRYMAPKPESIFT
;
A
#
# COMPACT_ATOMS: atom_id res chain seq x y z
N ARG A 1 -14.08 29.72 10.21
CA ARG A 1 -13.61 28.90 11.35
C ARG A 1 -12.37 28.12 10.93
N TYR A 2 -11.48 27.87 11.87
CA TYR A 2 -10.28 27.07 11.68
C TYR A 2 -10.23 26.00 12.75
N GLU A 3 -9.66 24.87 12.40
CA GLU A 3 -9.38 23.73 13.28
C GLU A 3 -7.87 23.69 13.49
N ALA A 4 -7.42 23.54 14.73
CA ALA A 4 -6.00 23.40 15.06
C ALA A 4 -5.71 21.93 15.37
N GLU A 5 -4.66 21.40 14.79
CA GLU A 5 -4.21 20.03 14.98
C GLU A 5 -2.73 20.02 15.34
N PHE A 6 -2.37 19.29 16.39
CA PHE A 6 -0.96 19.09 16.74
C PHE A 6 -0.30 18.14 15.77
N SER A 7 0.92 18.48 15.35
CA SER A 7 1.68 17.72 14.37
C SER A 7 3.14 17.58 14.82
N GLN A 8 3.78 16.56 14.31
CA GLN A 8 5.24 16.42 14.33
C GLN A 8 5.77 16.08 12.93
N TRP A 9 5.11 16.58 11.89
CA TRP A 9 5.37 16.21 10.51
C TRP A 9 5.62 17.42 9.64
N PRO A 10 6.55 17.37 8.68
CA PRO A 10 6.87 18.51 7.81
C PRO A 10 5.84 18.68 6.68
N VAL A 11 4.55 18.85 7.01
CA VAL A 11 3.46 19.02 6.03
C VAL A 11 3.66 20.30 5.21
N SER A 12 4.12 21.37 5.87
CA SER A 12 4.45 22.62 5.19
C SER A 12 5.59 22.44 4.19
N GLY A 13 6.60 21.63 4.54
CA GLY A 13 7.69 21.25 3.64
C GLY A 13 7.21 20.43 2.45
N MET A 14 6.25 19.53 2.66
CA MET A 14 5.61 18.78 1.59
C MET A 14 4.84 19.69 0.64
N ARG A 15 4.05 20.62 1.17
CA ARG A 15 3.35 21.64 0.39
C ARG A 15 4.29 22.49 -0.46
N ALA A 16 5.41 22.95 0.14
CA ALA A 16 6.41 23.73 -0.56
C ALA A 16 7.06 22.96 -1.71
N ARG A 17 7.27 21.65 -1.55
CA ARG A 17 7.82 20.78 -2.60
C ARG A 17 6.82 20.51 -3.72
N THR A 18 5.56 20.30 -3.40
CA THR A 18 4.56 19.94 -4.40
C THR A 18 4.06 21.10 -5.23
N ARG A 19 4.22 22.36 -4.79
CA ARG A 19 3.82 23.59 -5.50
C ARG A 19 2.50 23.53 -6.27
N SER A 20 1.81 22.40 -6.22
CA SER A 20 0.64 22.13 -7.04
C SER A 20 -0.60 22.60 -6.32
N GLY A 21 -1.45 23.24 -7.07
CA GLY A 21 -2.82 23.48 -6.69
C GLY A 21 -3.68 22.21 -6.78
N ASN A 22 -3.16 21.02 -6.41
CA ASN A 22 -3.99 19.81 -6.44
C ASN A 22 -5.22 20.02 -5.58
N SER A 23 -6.38 20.14 -6.21
CA SER A 23 -7.66 20.41 -5.56
C SER A 23 -8.16 19.23 -4.72
N ARG A 24 -7.45 18.10 -4.74
CA ARG A 24 -7.78 16.91 -3.97
C ARG A 24 -7.02 16.80 -2.66
N VAL A 25 -5.96 17.58 -2.48
CA VAL A 25 -5.25 17.66 -1.21
C VAL A 25 -5.73 18.86 -0.43
N GLU A 26 -6.13 18.62 0.79
CA GLU A 26 -6.44 19.69 1.74
C GLU A 26 -5.14 20.08 2.44
N TRP A 27 -4.64 21.27 2.12
CA TRP A 27 -3.43 21.78 2.74
C TRP A 27 -3.75 22.69 3.93
N PRO A 28 -2.93 22.68 4.99
CA PRO A 28 -3.10 23.61 6.08
C PRO A 28 -3.00 25.05 5.57
N VAL A 29 -3.83 25.94 6.11
CA VAL A 29 -3.83 27.36 5.76
C VAL A 29 -2.81 28.17 6.55
N GLY A 30 -2.28 27.60 7.65
CA GLY A 30 -1.25 28.16 8.50
C GLY A 30 -0.82 27.17 9.56
N GLY A 31 0.07 27.59 10.45
CA GLY A 31 0.56 26.76 11.54
C GLY A 31 1.79 27.34 12.22
N LEU A 32 2.33 26.58 13.14
CA LEU A 32 3.59 26.83 13.83
C LEU A 32 4.56 25.71 13.52
N SER A 33 5.74 26.05 13.02
CA SER A 33 6.82 25.09 12.75
C SER A 33 8.05 25.45 13.59
N ILE A 34 8.71 24.43 14.16
CA ILE A 34 9.97 24.56 14.92
C ILE A 34 10.96 23.55 14.32
N ASP A 35 12.15 24.01 13.97
CA ASP A 35 13.22 23.19 13.40
C ASP A 35 12.79 22.33 12.18
N GLY A 36 11.90 22.88 11.34
CA GLY A 36 11.39 22.19 10.15
C GLY A 36 10.30 21.14 10.43
N LEU A 37 9.86 21.04 11.68
CA LEU A 37 8.71 20.22 12.07
C LEU A 37 7.51 21.12 12.34
N ASP A 38 6.37 20.74 11.78
CA ASP A 38 5.12 21.42 12.07
C ASP A 38 4.60 20.93 13.42
N ILE A 39 4.44 21.87 14.37
CA ILE A 39 3.95 21.58 15.73
C ILE A 39 2.45 21.77 15.79
N ILE A 40 1.93 22.79 15.14
CA ILE A 40 0.50 23.07 15.04
C ILE A 40 0.19 23.36 13.58
N LEU A 41 -0.86 22.72 13.08
CA LEU A 41 -1.41 22.98 11.76
C LEU A 41 -2.81 23.58 11.90
N LEU A 42 -3.09 24.60 11.12
CA LEU A 42 -4.41 25.24 11.04
C LEU A 42 -5.08 24.84 9.73
N TRP A 43 -6.24 24.20 9.84
CA TRP A 43 -7.04 23.76 8.71
C TRP A 43 -8.25 24.66 8.54
N LYS A 44 -8.69 24.82 7.30
CA LYS A 44 -9.97 25.47 7.03
C LYS A 44 -11.09 24.54 7.46
N TYR A 45 -11.90 24.97 8.41
CA TYR A 45 -13.06 24.20 8.84
C TYR A 45 -14.17 24.29 7.79
N GLU A 46 -14.57 23.16 7.22
CA GLU A 46 -15.74 23.05 6.35
C GLU A 46 -16.91 22.48 7.17
N PHE A 47 -17.92 23.32 7.38
CA PHE A 47 -19.11 22.91 8.12
C PHE A 47 -19.91 21.88 7.31
N ASN A 48 -20.39 20.82 7.94
CA ASN A 48 -21.17 19.72 7.34
C ASN A 48 -20.47 18.93 6.22
N SER A 49 -19.18 18.74 6.29
CA SER A 49 -18.49 17.77 5.43
C SER A 49 -18.10 16.55 6.27
N PRO A 50 -18.95 15.51 6.35
CA PRO A 50 -18.62 14.29 7.09
C PRO A 50 -17.38 13.65 6.47
N ASP A 51 -16.56 13.05 7.30
CA ASP A 51 -15.43 12.26 6.80
C ASP A 51 -15.91 10.92 6.22
N ALA A 52 -15.05 10.31 5.39
CA ALA A 52 -15.41 9.07 4.71
C ALA A 52 -15.58 7.89 5.68
N LYS A 53 -14.98 7.94 6.87
CA LYS A 53 -15.18 6.94 7.92
C LYS A 53 -16.61 6.99 8.47
N GLU A 54 -17.09 8.18 8.82
CA GLU A 54 -18.46 8.37 9.29
C GLU A 54 -19.49 7.93 8.25
N VAL A 55 -19.28 8.32 6.98
CA VAL A 55 -20.16 7.94 5.87
C VAL A 55 -20.14 6.43 5.64
N MET A 56 -18.95 5.79 5.68
CA MET A 56 -18.84 4.34 5.57
C MET A 56 -19.58 3.61 6.70
N LEU A 57 -19.42 4.08 7.94
CA LEU A 57 -20.12 3.50 9.09
C LEU A 57 -21.63 3.62 8.96
N GLN A 58 -22.14 4.74 8.45
CA GLN A 58 -23.58 4.93 8.16
C GLN A 58 -24.07 3.93 7.10
N HIS A 59 -23.33 3.73 6.01
CA HIS A 59 -23.69 2.76 4.98
C HIS A 59 -23.67 1.33 5.50
N ILE A 60 -22.69 0.94 6.32
CA ILE A 60 -22.65 -0.37 6.97
C ILE A 60 -23.85 -0.56 7.88
N ALA A 61 -24.17 0.44 8.72
CA ALA A 61 -25.31 0.38 9.63
C ALA A 61 -26.66 0.28 8.90
N SER A 62 -26.79 0.90 7.73
CA SER A 62 -27.97 0.82 6.87
C SER A 62 -27.98 -0.37 5.93
N GLN A 63 -26.96 -1.22 5.94
CA GLN A 63 -26.75 -2.35 5.03
C GLN A 63 -26.67 -1.93 3.55
N ASP A 64 -26.30 -0.70 3.26
CA ASP A 64 -26.11 -0.16 1.90
C ASP A 64 -24.65 -0.37 1.46
N MET A 65 -24.33 -1.62 1.15
CA MET A 65 -22.97 -2.00 0.75
C MET A 65 -22.58 -1.46 -0.63
N ASP A 66 -23.54 -1.18 -1.49
CA ASP A 66 -23.29 -0.60 -2.82
C ASP A 66 -22.77 0.84 -2.68
N SER A 67 -23.39 1.66 -1.84
CA SER A 67 -22.92 3.02 -1.56
C SER A 67 -21.57 3.03 -0.85
N ALA A 68 -21.35 2.12 0.10
CA ALA A 68 -20.04 1.95 0.75
C ALA A 68 -18.95 1.61 -0.28
N THR A 69 -19.24 0.68 -1.19
CA THR A 69 -18.34 0.26 -2.28
C THR A 69 -17.99 1.44 -3.21
N GLN A 70 -18.99 2.22 -3.63
CA GLN A 70 -18.77 3.40 -4.46
C GLN A 70 -17.94 4.48 -3.76
N LEU A 71 -18.19 4.72 -2.47
CA LEU A 71 -17.40 5.65 -1.67
C LEU A 71 -15.93 5.25 -1.65
N LEU A 72 -15.64 3.98 -1.37
CA LEU A 72 -14.28 3.47 -1.27
C LEU A 72 -13.56 3.44 -2.62
N GLU A 73 -14.25 3.15 -3.71
CA GLU A 73 -13.68 3.30 -5.06
C GLU A 73 -13.27 4.75 -5.33
N ARG A 74 -14.09 5.72 -4.92
CA ARG A 74 -13.78 7.15 -5.05
C ARG A 74 -12.60 7.56 -4.18
N CYS A 75 -12.46 7.03 -2.96
CA CYS A 75 -11.31 7.25 -2.08
C CYS A 75 -10.02 6.67 -2.70
N GLY A 76 -10.07 5.45 -3.22
CA GLY A 76 -8.95 4.84 -3.94
C GLY A 76 -8.51 5.67 -5.15
N ARG A 77 -9.46 6.16 -5.94
CA ARG A 77 -9.20 7.03 -7.10
C ARG A 77 -8.60 8.39 -6.68
N ALA A 78 -9.07 8.95 -5.56
CA ALA A 78 -8.51 10.19 -5.03
C ALA A 78 -7.06 10.01 -4.59
N LEU A 79 -6.76 8.93 -3.85
CA LEU A 79 -5.40 8.58 -3.44
C LEU A 79 -4.48 8.43 -4.66
N ALA A 80 -4.93 7.70 -5.68
CA ALA A 80 -4.16 7.50 -6.91
C ALA A 80 -3.85 8.81 -7.64
N SER A 81 -4.84 9.71 -7.73
CA SER A 81 -4.68 11.04 -8.35
C SER A 81 -3.63 11.88 -7.63
N ILE A 82 -3.64 11.85 -6.30
CA ILE A 82 -2.69 12.59 -5.48
C ILE A 82 -1.28 12.02 -5.65
N GLN A 83 -1.15 10.70 -5.64
CA GLN A 83 0.13 10.04 -5.84
C GLN A 83 0.70 10.31 -7.24
N GLU A 84 -0.14 10.39 -8.27
CA GLU A 84 0.30 10.76 -9.62
C GLU A 84 0.85 12.18 -9.66
N ASP A 85 0.15 13.13 -9.04
CA ASP A 85 0.64 14.50 -8.96
C ASP A 85 1.95 14.59 -8.17
N LEU A 86 2.07 13.89 -7.07
CA LEU A 86 3.33 13.83 -6.29
C LEU A 86 4.46 13.20 -7.10
N SER A 87 4.18 12.23 -7.96
CA SER A 87 5.17 11.58 -8.81
C SER A 87 5.76 12.48 -9.88
N THR A 88 5.03 13.52 -10.29
CA THR A 88 5.54 14.52 -11.26
C THR A 88 6.67 15.37 -10.69
N TYR A 89 6.76 15.50 -9.37
CA TYR A 89 7.78 16.29 -8.70
C TYR A 89 9.00 15.48 -8.31
N TRP A 90 8.78 14.21 -7.93
CA TRP A 90 9.86 13.32 -7.61
C TRP A 90 9.43 11.86 -7.70
N THR A 91 10.21 11.07 -8.42
CA THR A 91 10.19 9.61 -8.39
C THR A 91 11.60 9.09 -8.39
N GLY A 92 11.85 8.03 -7.67
CA GLY A 92 13.18 7.40 -7.62
C GLY A 92 13.08 5.91 -7.35
N PRO A 93 14.23 5.23 -7.32
CA PRO A 93 14.26 3.82 -6.97
C PRO A 93 13.84 3.63 -5.51
N SER A 94 13.06 2.59 -5.26
CA SER A 94 12.70 2.20 -3.90
C SER A 94 13.91 1.66 -3.15
N ASP A 95 14.26 2.26 -2.01
CA ASP A 95 15.31 1.73 -1.11
C ASP A 95 14.76 0.61 -0.24
N SER A 96 14.91 -0.62 -0.72
CA SER A 96 14.45 -1.81 -0.01
C SER A 96 15.20 -2.07 1.31
N ARG A 97 16.40 -1.54 1.48
CA ARG A 97 17.17 -1.67 2.74
C ARG A 97 16.60 -0.74 3.80
N ALA A 98 16.32 0.50 3.42
CA ALA A 98 15.76 1.48 4.33
C ALA A 98 14.39 1.04 4.88
N TRP A 99 13.47 0.62 4.02
CA TRP A 99 12.16 0.18 4.48
C TRP A 99 12.19 -1.15 5.24
N ASN A 100 13.07 -2.11 4.87
CA ASN A 100 13.28 -3.31 5.67
C ASN A 100 13.78 -2.98 7.08
N SER A 101 14.76 -2.07 7.20
CA SER A 101 15.26 -1.60 8.49
C SER A 101 14.14 -0.96 9.33
N SER A 102 13.27 -0.18 8.71
CA SER A 102 12.14 0.45 9.40
C SER A 102 11.17 -0.57 9.99
N ILE A 103 10.79 -1.59 9.20
CA ILE A 103 9.91 -2.66 9.67
C ILE A 103 10.60 -3.48 10.79
N THR A 104 11.91 -3.78 10.65
CA THR A 104 12.66 -4.50 11.69
C THR A 104 12.65 -3.75 13.02
N LYS A 105 12.85 -2.43 13.01
CA LYS A 105 12.76 -1.62 14.22
C LYS A 105 11.38 -1.70 14.89
N LEU A 106 10.29 -1.71 14.10
CA LEU A 106 8.95 -1.89 14.64
C LEU A 106 8.74 -3.30 15.21
N GLU A 107 9.25 -4.35 14.54
CA GLU A 107 9.21 -5.73 15.03
C GLU A 107 9.91 -5.85 16.39
N GLU A 108 11.09 -5.26 16.52
CA GLU A 108 11.86 -5.24 17.78
C GLU A 108 11.11 -4.46 18.86
N ALA A 109 10.63 -3.26 18.56
CA ALA A 109 9.91 -2.41 19.51
C ALA A 109 8.61 -3.04 20.01
N THR A 110 7.89 -3.78 19.14
CA THR A 110 6.63 -4.45 19.50
C THR A 110 6.82 -5.89 19.97
N LYS A 111 8.05 -6.40 19.98
CA LYS A 111 8.39 -7.81 20.27
C LYS A 111 7.53 -8.77 19.43
N SER A 112 7.30 -8.40 18.18
CA SER A 112 6.46 -9.17 17.28
C SER A 112 7.27 -10.17 16.47
N ARG A 113 6.58 -11.21 15.94
CA ARG A 113 7.20 -12.22 15.11
C ARG A 113 7.66 -11.60 13.81
N THR A 114 8.92 -11.81 13.43
CA THR A 114 9.48 -11.29 12.18
C THR A 114 8.81 -11.93 10.96
N LEU A 115 8.30 -11.10 10.06
CA LEU A 115 7.89 -11.54 8.74
C LEU A 115 9.14 -11.63 7.84
N TRP A 116 9.44 -12.82 7.35
CA TRP A 116 10.56 -12.99 6.41
C TRP A 116 10.26 -12.32 5.07
N ARG A 117 11.02 -11.30 4.78
CA ARG A 117 10.86 -10.40 3.63
C ARG A 117 12.00 -10.52 2.62
N ALA A 118 12.55 -11.73 2.37
CA ALA A 118 13.62 -11.84 1.38
C ALA A 118 13.25 -11.06 0.11
N PRO A 119 14.20 -10.61 -0.75
CA PRO A 119 14.03 -9.44 -1.60
C PRO A 119 12.78 -9.50 -2.48
N PHE A 120 11.67 -9.19 -1.89
CA PHE A 120 10.46 -8.84 -2.60
C PHE A 120 10.76 -7.45 -3.15
N LYS A 121 11.15 -7.40 -4.41
CA LYS A 121 11.19 -6.14 -5.13
C LYS A 121 9.77 -5.87 -5.60
N PRO A 122 8.96 -5.09 -4.91
CA PRO A 122 7.86 -4.45 -5.58
C PRO A 122 8.53 -3.60 -6.63
N GLY A 123 8.34 -3.87 -7.90
CA GLY A 123 8.94 -3.09 -9.00
C GLY A 123 8.36 -1.67 -9.11
N MET A 124 7.96 -1.11 -7.98
CA MET A 124 7.33 0.19 -7.91
C MET A 124 8.34 1.24 -7.48
N PRO A 125 8.37 2.40 -8.15
CA PRO A 125 9.18 3.51 -7.71
C PRO A 125 8.71 3.99 -6.35
N ALA A 126 9.63 4.53 -5.58
CA ALA A 126 9.30 5.34 -4.43
C ALA A 126 8.91 6.75 -4.90
N LEU A 127 7.97 7.33 -4.20
CA LEU A 127 7.52 8.70 -4.43
C LEU A 127 7.34 9.40 -3.08
N LEU A 128 7.10 10.69 -3.12
CA LEU A 128 6.76 11.43 -1.93
C LEU A 128 5.48 10.86 -1.34
N SER A 129 5.60 10.13 -0.22
CA SER A 129 4.46 9.49 0.43
C SER A 129 3.57 10.53 1.10
N ILE A 130 2.27 10.26 1.06
CA ILE A 130 1.29 11.06 1.80
C ILE A 130 1.32 10.65 3.28
N GLY A 131 1.79 9.45 3.58
CA GLY A 131 1.84 8.88 4.93
C GLY A 131 0.76 7.82 5.18
N LYS A 132 0.47 7.53 6.43
CA LYS A 132 -0.54 6.53 6.84
C LYS A 132 -1.94 7.06 6.60
N THR A 133 -2.46 6.86 5.40
CA THR A 133 -3.81 7.31 5.02
C THR A 133 -4.89 6.51 5.75
N SER A 134 -5.90 7.21 6.27
CA SER A 134 -7.07 6.63 6.93
C SER A 134 -8.34 7.30 6.44
N LEU A 135 -9.49 6.66 6.59
CA LEU A 135 -10.77 7.16 6.04
C LEU A 135 -11.25 8.45 6.70
N ASP A 136 -10.91 8.69 7.96
CA ASP A 136 -11.19 9.96 8.66
C ASP A 136 -10.44 11.16 8.07
N ARG A 137 -9.46 10.91 7.20
CA ARG A 137 -8.72 11.95 6.47
C ARG A 137 -9.32 12.28 5.10
N PHE A 138 -10.27 11.48 4.62
CA PHE A 138 -10.99 11.76 3.39
C PHE A 138 -12.30 12.47 3.71
N SER A 139 -12.60 13.51 2.96
CA SER A 139 -13.86 14.25 3.04
C SER A 139 -14.43 14.52 1.66
N GLU A 140 -15.74 14.60 1.57
CA GLU A 140 -16.39 14.99 0.33
C GLU A 140 -16.63 16.49 0.31
N SER A 141 -16.10 17.19 -0.69
CA SER A 141 -16.36 18.61 -0.87
C SER A 141 -17.78 18.84 -1.41
N HIS A 142 -18.33 20.05 -1.21
CA HIS A 142 -19.63 20.47 -1.75
C HIS A 142 -19.80 20.24 -3.27
N LYS A 143 -18.71 20.02 -4.01
CA LYS A 143 -18.73 19.71 -5.45
C LYS A 143 -18.64 18.19 -5.74
N GLY A 144 -18.86 17.35 -4.75
CA GLY A 144 -18.80 15.89 -4.89
C GLY A 144 -17.40 15.32 -5.10
N LYS A 145 -16.34 16.10 -4.90
CA LYS A 145 -14.96 15.61 -5.03
C LYS A 145 -14.45 15.13 -3.68
N ILE A 146 -13.85 13.95 -3.67
CA ILE A 146 -13.12 13.46 -2.51
C ILE A 146 -11.81 14.23 -2.38
N ARG A 147 -11.54 14.74 -1.18
CA ARG A 147 -10.30 15.39 -0.78
C ARG A 147 -9.63 14.57 0.31
N LEU A 148 -8.32 14.66 0.39
CA LEU A 148 -7.51 14.02 1.42
C LEU A 148 -6.77 15.10 2.22
N ARG A 149 -6.97 15.10 3.53
CA ARG A 149 -6.13 15.82 4.49
C ARG A 149 -4.92 14.93 4.81
N PRO A 150 -3.68 15.40 4.61
CA PRO A 150 -2.50 14.62 4.95
C PRO A 150 -2.57 14.09 6.38
N PRO A 151 -2.23 12.79 6.60
CA PRO A 151 -2.31 12.21 7.92
C PRO A 151 -1.23 12.78 8.85
N MET A 152 -1.48 12.68 10.14
CA MET A 152 -0.54 13.03 11.19
C MET A 152 0.42 11.88 11.48
N CYS A 153 1.63 12.20 11.95
CA CYS A 153 2.55 11.19 12.46
C CYS A 153 2.15 10.68 13.84
N GLY A 154 2.21 9.35 13.99
CA GLY A 154 2.13 8.71 15.29
C GLY A 154 3.51 8.40 15.89
N PRO A 155 3.56 7.92 17.15
CA PRO A 155 4.81 7.49 17.81
C PRO A 155 5.59 6.45 17.01
N SER A 156 4.91 5.54 16.32
CA SER A 156 5.52 4.52 15.46
C SER A 156 6.31 5.11 14.29
N ASP A 157 5.92 6.28 13.79
CA ASP A 157 6.66 6.97 12.73
C ASP A 157 8.01 7.47 13.23
N ALA A 158 8.13 7.85 14.50
CA ALA A 158 9.39 8.23 15.10
C ALA A 158 10.37 7.03 15.21
N VAL A 159 9.84 5.84 15.49
CA VAL A 159 10.62 4.59 15.55
C VAL A 159 11.04 4.11 14.17
N SER A 160 10.11 4.16 13.22
CA SER A 160 10.31 3.64 11.87
C SER A 160 11.06 4.60 10.95
N ARG A 161 11.31 5.84 11.36
CA ARG A 161 11.93 6.86 10.51
C ARG A 161 13.25 6.39 9.90
N SER A 162 13.22 6.11 8.61
CA SER A 162 14.39 6.22 7.75
C SER A 162 14.53 7.68 7.26
N ARG A 163 15.73 8.10 6.94
CA ARG A 163 15.99 9.42 6.36
C ARG A 163 15.32 9.51 4.99
N GLY A 164 14.12 10.02 4.93
CA GLY A 164 13.41 10.21 3.67
C GLY A 164 11.91 10.00 3.86
N ILE A 165 11.15 10.72 3.07
CA ILE A 165 9.69 10.66 3.00
C ILE A 165 9.27 9.83 1.78
N GLU A 166 10.22 9.19 1.13
CA GLU A 166 10.04 8.46 -0.13
C GLU A 166 9.75 7.00 0.14
N TRP A 167 8.51 6.63 -0.15
CA TRP A 167 8.01 5.26 0.03
C TRP A 167 7.31 4.77 -1.23
N PRO A 168 7.21 3.46 -1.46
CA PRO A 168 6.37 2.95 -2.54
C PRO A 168 4.91 3.42 -2.38
N ALA A 169 4.28 3.80 -3.48
CA ALA A 169 2.87 4.21 -3.52
C ALA A 169 1.94 3.18 -2.86
N LEU A 170 2.33 1.92 -2.93
CA LEU A 170 1.61 0.79 -2.36
C LEU A 170 1.48 0.86 -0.83
N ARG A 171 2.41 1.53 -0.14
CA ARG A 171 2.36 1.71 1.31
C ARG A 171 1.16 2.55 1.74
N ASP A 172 0.90 3.65 1.02
CA ASP A 172 -0.24 4.52 1.32
C ASP A 172 -1.57 3.79 1.03
N LEU A 173 -1.62 3.00 -0.05
CA LEU A 173 -2.79 2.15 -0.34
C LEU A 173 -2.99 1.10 0.75
N ALA A 174 -1.93 0.44 1.20
CA ALA A 174 -2.01 -0.56 2.27
C ALA A 174 -2.48 0.05 3.60
N ALA A 175 -2.06 1.29 3.91
CA ALA A 175 -2.55 2.00 5.08
C ALA A 175 -4.07 2.24 5.01
N LEU A 176 -4.57 2.66 3.85
CA LEU A 176 -6.00 2.83 3.63
C LEU A 176 -6.77 1.50 3.77
N LEU A 177 -6.27 0.42 3.14
CA LEU A 177 -6.88 -0.91 3.23
C LEU A 177 -6.85 -1.47 4.65
N TYR A 178 -5.78 -1.22 5.40
CA TYR A 178 -5.68 -1.60 6.80
C TYR A 178 -6.74 -0.86 7.63
N ASN A 179 -6.90 0.44 7.44
CA ASN A 179 -7.90 1.23 8.16
C ASN A 179 -9.35 0.82 7.81
N ILE A 180 -9.64 0.50 6.54
CA ILE A 180 -10.92 -0.11 6.15
C ILE A 180 -11.15 -1.41 6.94
N GLY A 181 -10.10 -2.24 7.08
CA GLY A 181 -10.16 -3.45 7.87
C GLY A 181 -10.38 -3.21 9.36
N GLU A 182 -9.84 -2.15 9.95
CA GLU A 182 -10.11 -1.78 11.35
C GLU A 182 -11.59 -1.45 11.59
N ILE A 183 -12.24 -0.82 10.61
CA ILE A 183 -13.65 -0.43 10.69
C ILE A 183 -14.56 -1.63 10.41
N ALA A 184 -14.22 -2.44 9.41
CA ALA A 184 -15.06 -3.52 8.91
C ALA A 184 -14.93 -4.82 9.72
N HIS A 185 -13.76 -5.09 10.31
CA HIS A 185 -13.49 -6.36 10.98
C HIS A 185 -14.46 -6.62 12.14
N GLY A 186 -15.21 -7.71 12.03
CA GLY A 186 -16.25 -8.10 12.98
C GLY A 186 -17.58 -7.36 12.84
N ASN A 187 -17.72 -6.39 11.93
CA ASN A 187 -18.95 -5.65 11.68
C ASN A 187 -19.68 -6.11 10.40
N ILE A 188 -18.97 -6.70 9.46
CA ILE A 188 -19.50 -7.21 8.19
C ILE A 188 -18.95 -8.59 7.87
N GLY A 189 -19.58 -9.30 6.93
CA GLY A 189 -19.12 -10.60 6.44
C GLY A 189 -17.83 -10.50 5.60
N ASP A 190 -17.10 -11.62 5.49
CA ASP A 190 -15.82 -11.68 4.77
C ASP A 190 -16.00 -11.30 3.29
N GLU A 191 -17.08 -11.72 2.64
CA GLU A 191 -17.37 -11.38 1.23
C GLU A 191 -17.58 -9.88 1.03
N ASP A 192 -18.35 -9.23 1.88
CA ASP A 192 -18.56 -7.79 1.84
C ASP A 192 -17.24 -7.05 2.09
N PHE A 193 -16.45 -7.53 3.03
CA PHE A 193 -15.15 -6.96 3.31
C PHE A 193 -14.20 -7.07 2.11
N GLU A 194 -14.15 -8.24 1.44
CA GLU A 194 -13.38 -8.42 0.20
C GLU A 194 -13.85 -7.47 -0.90
N ASN A 195 -15.17 -7.27 -1.05
CA ASN A 195 -15.74 -6.37 -2.02
C ASN A 195 -15.35 -4.90 -1.76
N LEU A 196 -15.37 -4.45 -0.51
CA LEU A 196 -14.91 -3.11 -0.13
C LEU A 196 -13.43 -2.90 -0.45
N ARG A 197 -12.58 -3.87 -0.14
CA ARG A 197 -11.15 -3.84 -0.47
C ARG A 197 -10.94 -3.80 -1.98
N LEU A 198 -11.64 -4.67 -2.71
CA LEU A 198 -11.55 -4.74 -4.17
C LEU A 198 -11.96 -3.42 -4.83
N ALA A 199 -13.02 -2.76 -4.35
CA ALA A 199 -13.45 -1.46 -4.85
C ALA A 199 -12.38 -0.38 -4.65
N THR A 200 -11.76 -0.35 -3.47
CA THR A 200 -10.67 0.59 -3.18
C THR A 200 -9.49 0.36 -4.12
N ILE A 201 -9.09 -0.91 -4.29
CA ILE A 201 -7.99 -1.30 -5.18
C ILE A 201 -8.31 -0.97 -6.64
N LYS A 202 -9.54 -1.23 -7.10
CA LYS A 202 -10.00 -0.88 -8.46
C LYS A 202 -9.95 0.63 -8.68
N GLY A 203 -10.46 1.42 -7.72
CA GLY A 203 -10.40 2.88 -7.81
C GLY A 203 -8.98 3.39 -7.94
N TRP A 204 -8.05 2.81 -7.17
CA TRP A 204 -6.65 3.17 -7.21
C TRP A 204 -5.94 2.70 -8.49
N SER A 205 -6.17 1.46 -8.93
CA SER A 205 -5.48 0.87 -10.09
C SER A 205 -5.99 1.39 -11.43
N ASN A 206 -7.28 1.66 -11.54
CA ASN A 206 -7.90 2.15 -12.78
C ASN A 206 -7.61 3.63 -13.07
N TYR A 207 -7.00 4.36 -12.11
CA TYR A 207 -6.61 5.74 -12.36
C TYR A 207 -5.40 5.77 -13.31
N PRO A 208 -5.49 6.46 -14.45
CA PRO A 208 -4.39 6.55 -15.39
C PRO A 208 -3.22 7.29 -14.75
N GLY A 209 -2.05 6.65 -14.67
CA GLY A 209 -0.87 7.24 -14.09
C GLY A 209 0.33 6.31 -14.18
N ARG A 210 1.47 6.83 -14.68
CA ARG A 210 2.70 6.07 -14.88
C ARG A 210 3.64 6.14 -13.69
N GLY A 211 3.62 7.24 -12.93
CA GLY A 211 4.56 7.48 -11.84
C GLY A 211 4.41 6.47 -10.68
N ARG A 212 3.19 6.08 -10.35
CA ARG A 212 2.89 5.13 -9.26
C ARG A 212 3.35 3.71 -9.54
N THR A 213 3.25 3.29 -10.77
CA THR A 213 3.50 1.90 -11.20
C THR A 213 4.82 1.75 -11.95
N GLY A 214 5.59 2.83 -12.14
CA GLY A 214 6.83 2.80 -12.91
C GLY A 214 6.61 2.48 -14.38
N GLY A 215 5.43 2.75 -14.92
CA GLY A 215 5.06 2.45 -16.31
C GLY A 215 4.58 1.01 -16.54
N ILE A 216 4.39 0.22 -15.48
CA ILE A 216 3.78 -1.12 -15.58
C ILE A 216 2.26 -0.95 -15.76
N ASP A 217 1.67 -1.74 -16.64
CA ASP A 217 0.23 -1.83 -16.79
C ASP A 217 -0.45 -2.08 -15.42
N PRO A 218 -1.44 -1.26 -15.02
CA PRO A 218 -2.13 -1.43 -13.74
C PRO A 218 -2.72 -2.83 -13.55
N GLN A 219 -3.25 -3.48 -14.59
CA GLN A 219 -3.77 -4.84 -14.49
C GLN A 219 -2.65 -5.87 -14.23
N ARG A 220 -1.48 -5.63 -14.79
CA ARG A 220 -0.29 -6.46 -14.54
C ARG A 220 0.31 -6.17 -13.17
N ALA A 221 0.22 -4.93 -12.71
CA ALA A 221 0.60 -4.53 -11.37
C ALA A 221 -0.26 -5.22 -10.31
N LEU A 222 -1.56 -5.41 -10.50
CA LEU A 222 -2.44 -6.12 -9.58
C LEU A 222 -1.95 -7.54 -9.27
N GLN A 223 -1.35 -8.24 -10.22
CA GLN A 223 -0.78 -9.57 -10.01
C GLN A 223 0.50 -9.56 -9.14
N ILE A 224 1.18 -8.42 -9.07
CA ILE A 224 2.43 -8.24 -8.31
C ILE A 224 2.14 -7.60 -6.95
N ILE A 225 1.04 -6.87 -6.85
CA ILE A 225 0.66 -6.01 -5.72
C ILE A 225 0.37 -6.82 -4.45
N GLY A 226 -0.22 -8.02 -4.58
CA GLY A 226 -0.69 -8.78 -3.42
C GLY A 226 0.36 -9.03 -2.35
N GLY A 227 1.54 -9.51 -2.74
CA GLY A 227 2.62 -9.72 -1.79
C GLY A 227 3.17 -8.44 -1.17
N GLY A 228 3.17 -7.33 -1.93
CA GLY A 228 3.57 -6.02 -1.43
C GLY A 228 2.57 -5.45 -0.43
N LEU A 229 1.27 -5.57 -0.71
CA LEU A 229 0.21 -5.18 0.23
C LEU A 229 0.31 -5.95 1.54
N ALA A 230 0.58 -7.27 1.48
CA ALA A 230 0.76 -8.06 2.69
C ALA A 230 1.86 -7.51 3.61
N ILE A 231 2.99 -7.09 3.02
CA ILE A 231 4.10 -6.52 3.79
C ILE A 231 3.73 -5.17 4.39
N TRP A 232 3.08 -4.31 3.63
CA TRP A 232 2.73 -2.98 4.10
C TRP A 232 1.53 -2.96 5.06
N GLU A 233 0.55 -3.85 4.91
CA GLU A 233 -0.50 -4.03 5.92
C GLU A 233 0.06 -4.63 7.22
N TYR A 234 1.06 -5.52 7.13
CA TYR A 234 1.79 -5.99 8.30
C TYR A 234 2.55 -4.85 9.00
N GLU A 235 3.18 -3.95 8.25
CA GLU A 235 3.82 -2.75 8.81
C GLU A 235 2.79 -1.85 9.52
N GLN A 236 1.59 -1.67 8.95
CA GLN A 236 0.51 -0.93 9.62
C GLN A 236 0.05 -1.60 10.92
N ALA A 237 -0.07 -2.93 10.93
CA ALA A 237 -0.42 -3.68 12.13
C ALA A 237 0.63 -3.53 13.25
N LEU A 238 1.92 -3.56 12.92
CA LEU A 238 3.00 -3.29 13.87
C LEU A 238 2.93 -1.85 14.41
N SER A 239 2.69 -0.90 13.52
CA SER A 239 2.55 0.52 13.87
C SER A 239 1.37 0.74 14.82
N SER A 240 0.21 0.19 14.49
CA SER A 240 -0.99 0.28 15.33
C SER A 240 -0.76 -0.36 16.71
N LYS A 241 -0.12 -1.53 16.76
CA LYS A 241 0.23 -2.18 18.02
C LYS A 241 1.17 -1.32 18.87
N PHE A 242 2.18 -0.70 18.25
CA PHE A 242 3.10 0.19 18.95
C PHE A 242 2.41 1.44 19.47
N ASP A 243 1.67 2.14 18.61
CA ASP A 243 0.96 3.39 18.94
C ASP A 243 -0.05 3.15 20.07
N ASN A 244 -0.81 2.05 20.03
CA ASN A 244 -1.76 1.68 21.08
C ASN A 244 -1.05 1.35 22.41
N SER A 245 0.13 0.71 22.38
CA SER A 245 0.90 0.43 23.60
C SER A 245 1.40 1.70 24.29
N GLN A 246 1.72 2.74 23.52
CA GLN A 246 2.12 4.05 24.08
C GLN A 246 0.94 4.82 24.69
N ASN A 247 -0.25 4.66 24.12
CA ASN A 247 -1.47 5.36 24.57
C ASN A 247 -2.25 4.58 25.64
N SER A 248 -1.71 3.46 26.16
CA SER A 248 -2.41 2.55 27.08
C SER A 248 -3.75 2.04 26.55
N SER A 249 -3.94 2.10 25.26
CA SER A 249 -5.10 1.54 24.56
C SER A 249 -4.88 0.05 24.30
N GLY A 250 -5.95 -0.73 24.36
CA GLY A 250 -5.87 -2.15 24.00
C GLY A 250 -5.44 -2.33 22.53
N PRO A 251 -4.87 -3.50 22.17
CA PRO A 251 -4.52 -3.78 20.78
C PRO A 251 -5.77 -3.71 19.89
N SER A 252 -5.60 -3.18 18.68
CA SER A 252 -6.63 -3.25 17.66
C SER A 252 -6.89 -4.71 17.29
N SER A 253 -8.15 -5.13 17.24
CA SER A 253 -8.54 -6.50 16.85
C SER A 253 -7.97 -6.87 15.47
N ARG A 254 -7.91 -5.90 14.57
CA ARG A 254 -7.33 -6.06 13.23
C ARG A 254 -5.82 -6.25 13.27
N ALA A 255 -5.10 -5.47 14.08
CA ALA A 255 -3.66 -5.65 14.26
C ALA A 255 -3.34 -7.05 14.79
N ASP A 256 -4.06 -7.49 15.82
CA ASP A 256 -3.89 -8.83 16.39
C ASP A 256 -4.17 -9.93 15.38
N TYR A 257 -5.21 -9.80 14.58
CA TYR A 257 -5.52 -10.75 13.52
C TYR A 257 -4.38 -10.87 12.51
N ILE A 258 -3.88 -9.75 11.99
CA ILE A 258 -2.77 -9.76 11.03
C ILE A 258 -1.50 -10.36 11.64
N LEU A 259 -1.16 -9.95 12.87
CA LEU A 259 0.06 -10.42 13.54
C LEU A 259 0.02 -11.92 13.89
N ARG A 260 -1.15 -12.47 14.20
CA ARG A 260 -1.33 -13.92 14.40
C ARG A 260 -1.21 -14.71 13.09
N ASN A 261 -1.59 -14.11 11.97
CA ASN A 261 -1.57 -14.75 10.65
C ASN A 261 -0.25 -14.54 9.87
N VAL A 262 0.82 -14.09 10.52
CA VAL A 262 2.14 -13.92 9.88
C VAL A 262 2.66 -15.23 9.27
N ALA A 263 2.52 -16.37 9.96
CA ALA A 263 3.06 -17.64 9.48
C ALA A 263 2.38 -18.18 8.21
N PRO A 264 1.04 -18.19 8.09
CA PRO A 264 0.36 -18.51 6.83
C PRO A 264 0.79 -17.62 5.66
N ILE A 265 0.88 -16.32 5.88
CA ILE A 265 1.28 -15.34 4.87
C ILE A 265 2.72 -15.57 4.43
N GLN A 266 3.63 -15.77 5.38
CA GLN A 266 5.02 -16.09 5.11
C GLN A 266 5.15 -17.34 4.23
N ARG A 267 4.34 -18.37 4.49
CA ARG A 267 4.32 -19.59 3.68
C ARG A 267 3.84 -19.29 2.25
N LYS A 268 2.77 -18.53 2.09
CA LYS A 268 2.29 -18.08 0.75
C LYS A 268 3.38 -17.32 0.00
N LEU A 269 4.01 -16.33 0.63
CA LEU A 269 5.07 -15.53 0.03
C LEU A 269 6.30 -16.37 -0.36
N PHE A 270 6.65 -17.35 0.46
CA PHE A 270 7.75 -18.29 0.17
C PHE A 270 7.45 -19.16 -1.06
N THR A 271 6.25 -19.75 -1.12
CA THR A 271 5.81 -20.59 -2.25
C THR A 271 5.87 -19.83 -3.58
N ILE A 272 5.39 -18.59 -3.60
CA ILE A 272 5.42 -17.75 -4.80
C ILE A 272 6.86 -17.51 -5.28
N ARG A 273 7.80 -17.34 -4.36
CA ARG A 273 9.22 -17.14 -4.70
C ARG A 273 9.84 -18.37 -5.33
N ILE A 274 9.48 -19.55 -4.84
CA ILE A 274 9.95 -20.80 -5.44
C ILE A 274 9.49 -20.88 -6.90
N TYR A 275 8.20 -20.61 -7.16
CA TYR A 275 7.69 -20.61 -8.54
C TYR A 275 8.34 -19.53 -9.41
N SER A 276 8.58 -18.32 -8.87
CA SER A 276 9.27 -17.26 -9.58
C SER A 276 10.72 -17.64 -9.91
N ALA A 277 11.46 -18.19 -8.94
CA ALA A 277 12.84 -18.65 -9.16
C ALA A 277 12.90 -19.80 -10.16
N ALA A 278 11.99 -20.77 -10.06
CA ALA A 278 11.87 -21.88 -10.98
C ALA A 278 11.55 -21.40 -12.41
N SER A 279 10.66 -20.41 -12.57
CA SER A 279 10.35 -19.83 -13.87
C SER A 279 11.57 -19.15 -14.51
N LEU A 280 12.36 -18.42 -13.72
CA LEU A 280 13.60 -17.82 -14.19
C LEU A 280 14.63 -18.88 -14.63
N ALA A 281 14.75 -19.99 -13.88
CA ALA A 281 15.62 -21.11 -14.28
C ALA A 281 15.15 -21.74 -15.60
N GLY A 282 13.84 -21.90 -15.78
CA GLY A 282 13.25 -22.35 -17.05
C GLY A 282 13.55 -21.42 -18.22
N ALA A 283 13.39 -20.11 -18.01
CA ALA A 283 13.73 -19.11 -19.02
C ALA A 283 15.22 -19.12 -19.39
N ALA A 284 16.10 -19.23 -18.40
CA ALA A 284 17.54 -19.35 -18.63
C ALA A 284 17.89 -20.63 -19.41
N SER A 285 17.31 -21.77 -19.06
CA SER A 285 17.48 -23.03 -19.78
C SER A 285 16.99 -22.96 -21.23
N ALA A 286 15.82 -22.32 -21.44
CA ALA A 286 15.30 -22.09 -22.80
C ALA A 286 16.24 -21.21 -23.62
N PHE A 287 16.72 -20.10 -23.04
CA PHE A 287 17.64 -19.19 -23.71
C PHE A 287 18.97 -19.90 -24.09
N LEU A 288 19.57 -20.64 -23.15
CA LEU A 288 20.81 -21.39 -23.41
C LEU A 288 20.58 -22.49 -24.44
N GLY A 289 19.45 -23.19 -24.43
CA GLY A 289 19.09 -24.19 -25.43
C GLY A 289 18.96 -23.59 -26.84
N VAL A 290 18.31 -22.42 -26.96
CA VAL A 290 18.21 -21.69 -28.22
C VAL A 290 19.61 -21.24 -28.71
N LEU A 291 20.41 -20.66 -27.82
CA LEU A 291 21.76 -20.22 -28.16
C LEU A 291 22.64 -21.40 -28.64
N ALA A 292 22.58 -22.52 -27.93
CA ALA A 292 23.30 -23.74 -28.32
C ALA A 292 22.81 -24.28 -29.67
N SER A 293 21.52 -24.22 -29.99
CA SER A 293 20.96 -24.67 -31.27
C SER A 293 21.35 -23.77 -32.44
N ILE A 294 21.70 -22.52 -32.19
CA ILE A 294 22.23 -21.59 -33.21
C ILE A 294 23.71 -21.88 -33.47
N LEU A 295 24.48 -22.18 -32.44
CA LEU A 295 25.93 -22.44 -32.54
C LEU A 295 26.22 -23.84 -33.09
N GLU A 296 25.54 -24.86 -32.54
CA GLU A 296 25.63 -26.25 -32.94
C GLU A 296 24.22 -26.89 -32.90
N PRO A 297 23.56 -27.01 -34.05
CA PRO A 297 22.18 -27.56 -34.09
C PRO A 297 22.20 -29.06 -33.81
N THR A 298 21.93 -29.43 -32.54
CA THR A 298 21.77 -30.80 -32.08
C THR A 298 20.34 -31.04 -31.61
N GLN A 299 19.89 -32.30 -31.68
CA GLN A 299 18.57 -32.66 -31.15
C GLN A 299 18.47 -32.29 -29.64
N MET A 300 19.56 -32.46 -28.89
CA MET A 300 19.63 -32.17 -27.46
C MET A 300 19.43 -30.66 -27.16
N SER A 301 19.99 -29.76 -27.97
CA SER A 301 19.80 -28.31 -27.79
C SER A 301 18.37 -27.89 -28.05
N LEU A 302 17.70 -28.48 -29.04
CA LEU A 302 16.28 -28.22 -29.30
C LEU A 302 15.37 -28.77 -28.18
N ILE A 303 15.65 -29.98 -27.68
CA ILE A 303 14.93 -30.56 -26.54
C ILE A 303 15.11 -29.68 -25.30
N ALA A 304 16.33 -29.21 -25.02
CA ALA A 304 16.60 -28.33 -23.88
C ALA A 304 15.84 -26.99 -23.99
N ALA A 305 15.79 -26.39 -25.18
CA ALA A 305 15.02 -25.17 -25.44
C ALA A 305 13.52 -25.40 -25.23
N ALA A 306 12.95 -26.46 -25.77
CA ALA A 306 11.54 -26.80 -25.64
C ALA A 306 11.16 -27.11 -24.18
N ALA A 307 11.96 -27.93 -23.49
CA ALA A 307 11.74 -28.27 -22.09
C ALA A 307 11.83 -27.03 -21.18
N GLY A 308 12.85 -26.18 -21.38
CA GLY A 308 13.02 -24.94 -20.65
C GLY A 308 11.84 -23.98 -20.84
N THR A 309 11.36 -23.84 -22.09
CA THR A 309 10.19 -23.04 -22.42
C THR A 309 8.91 -23.55 -21.75
N SER A 310 8.67 -24.87 -21.85
CA SER A 310 7.50 -25.52 -21.21
C SER A 310 7.54 -25.35 -19.70
N PHE A 311 8.70 -25.57 -19.09
CA PHE A 311 8.88 -25.40 -17.66
C PHE A 311 8.66 -23.93 -17.21
N TYR A 312 9.18 -22.95 -17.97
CA TYR A 312 8.91 -21.54 -17.74
C TYR A 312 7.41 -21.22 -17.77
N ILE A 313 6.71 -21.70 -18.79
CA ILE A 313 5.26 -21.44 -18.94
C ILE A 313 4.49 -22.03 -17.76
N ILE A 314 4.78 -23.27 -17.38
CA ILE A 314 4.11 -23.95 -16.26
C ILE A 314 4.39 -23.22 -14.96
N MET A 315 5.65 -22.92 -14.63
CA MET A 315 6.03 -22.26 -13.37
C MET A 315 5.51 -20.84 -13.29
N ASN A 316 5.51 -20.09 -14.40
CA ASN A 316 4.93 -18.75 -14.46
C ASN A 316 3.39 -18.79 -14.34
N GLY A 317 2.74 -19.80 -14.89
CA GLY A 317 1.31 -20.06 -14.69
C GLY A 317 0.97 -20.33 -13.22
N LEU A 318 1.73 -21.22 -12.58
CA LEU A 318 1.59 -21.52 -11.14
C LEU A 318 1.86 -20.29 -10.27
N TYR A 319 2.90 -19.51 -10.59
CA TYR A 319 3.19 -18.25 -9.93
C TYR A 319 1.98 -17.31 -9.94
N ARG A 320 1.35 -17.13 -11.11
CA ARG A 320 0.18 -16.24 -11.26
C ARG A 320 -1.06 -16.80 -10.54
N TYR A 321 -1.28 -18.10 -10.59
CA TYR A 321 -2.41 -18.76 -9.96
C TYR A 321 -2.32 -18.72 -8.43
N MET A 322 -1.12 -18.93 -7.89
CA MET A 322 -0.86 -18.98 -6.45
C MET A 322 -0.56 -17.60 -5.84
N ALA A 323 -0.41 -16.55 -6.67
CA ALA A 323 -0.18 -15.21 -6.16
C ALA A 323 -1.34 -14.79 -5.24
N PRO A 324 -1.05 -14.21 -4.06
CA PRO A 324 -2.11 -13.75 -3.18
C PRO A 324 -2.93 -12.69 -3.90
N LYS A 325 -4.22 -12.90 -3.89
CA LYS A 325 -5.15 -11.89 -4.41
C LYS A 325 -5.11 -10.68 -3.48
N PRO A 326 -5.01 -9.46 -4.01
CA PRO A 326 -4.89 -8.26 -3.20
C PRO A 326 -6.06 -8.06 -2.23
N GLU A 327 -7.26 -8.45 -2.65
CA GLU A 327 -8.50 -8.32 -1.88
C GLU A 327 -8.56 -9.30 -0.70
N SER A 328 -8.03 -10.51 -0.83
CA SER A 328 -8.19 -11.60 0.15
C SER A 328 -6.92 -11.95 0.94
N ILE A 329 -5.98 -11.02 1.06
CA ILE A 329 -4.71 -11.31 1.75
C ILE A 329 -4.89 -11.48 3.26
N PHE A 330 -5.79 -10.72 3.83
CA PHE A 330 -6.10 -10.68 5.25
C PHE A 330 -7.61 -10.66 5.50
N THR A 331 -8.36 -11.41 4.76
CA THR A 331 -9.76 -11.69 5.05
C THR A 331 -9.90 -12.90 5.92
#